data_ddb983f55f478962a04f92162bdadec1
#
_entry.id   ddb983f55f478962a04f92162bdadec1
#
_cell.length_a   1.000
_cell.length_b   1.000
_cell.length_c   1.000
_cell.angle_alpha   90.00
_cell.angle_beta   90.00
_cell.angle_gamma   90.00
#
_symmetry.space_group_name_H-M   'P 1'
#
loop_
_entity.id
_entity.type
_entity.pdbx_description
1 polymer ?
#
loop_
_entity_poly.entity_id
_entity_poly.type
_entity_poly.pdbx_seq_one_letter_code
_entity_poly.pdbx_strand_id
1 'polypeptide(L)'
;MEARIFVVDDGLDSWNLLSSILRTHHYQPIWAADGIQALSEARKHQPHVILLDLGLPGGDGFVVLERLKSNRLVSAIPVIVVTAQDPAVPEQKARECGAVAFLQKPVKADELIATIQGVLGTQE
;
A
#
# COMPACT_ATOMS: atom_id res chain seq x y z
N MET A 1 18.61 9.29 1.46
CA MET A 1 18.22 7.86 1.55
C MET A 1 16.87 7.67 0.89
N GLU A 2 16.73 6.66 0.04
CA GLU A 2 15.47 6.42 -0.66
C GLU A 2 14.42 5.84 0.30
N ALA A 3 13.20 6.36 0.22
CA ALA A 3 12.10 5.81 0.98
C ALA A 3 11.70 4.43 0.41
N ARG A 4 11.39 3.51 1.30
CA ARG A 4 10.96 2.16 0.94
C ARG A 4 9.44 2.12 0.87
N ILE A 5 8.91 1.69 -0.27
CA ILE A 5 7.48 1.59 -0.52
C ILE A 5 7.14 0.12 -0.69
N PHE A 6 6.33 -0.40 0.22
CA PHE A 6 5.96 -1.82 0.23
C PHE A 6 4.66 -2.00 -0.56
N VAL A 7 4.72 -2.78 -1.63
CA VAL A 7 3.58 -3.04 -2.51
C VAL A 7 3.02 -4.43 -2.20
N VAL A 8 1.77 -4.51 -1.78
CA VAL A 8 1.06 -5.76 -1.49
C VAL A 8 -0.01 -5.93 -2.56
N ASP A 9 0.28 -6.72 -3.60
CA ASP A 9 -0.56 -6.87 -4.79
C ASP A 9 -0.18 -8.19 -5.48
N ASP A 10 -1.16 -9.00 -5.85
CA ASP A 10 -0.92 -10.31 -6.46
C ASP A 10 -0.66 -10.24 -7.97
N GLY A 11 -0.91 -9.10 -8.61
CA GLY A 11 -0.77 -8.97 -10.05
C GLY A 11 0.63 -8.60 -10.48
N LEU A 12 1.24 -9.42 -11.36
CA LEU A 12 2.56 -9.12 -11.90
C LEU A 12 2.54 -7.81 -12.71
N ASP A 13 1.49 -7.58 -13.49
CA ASP A 13 1.35 -6.35 -14.27
C ASP A 13 1.25 -5.13 -13.36
N SER A 14 0.48 -5.23 -12.29
CA SER A 14 0.39 -4.17 -11.28
C SER A 14 1.75 -3.90 -10.65
N TRP A 15 2.45 -4.95 -10.24
CA TRP A 15 3.78 -4.81 -9.66
C TRP A 15 4.74 -4.14 -10.63
N ASN A 16 4.75 -4.58 -11.90
CA ASN A 16 5.63 -4.01 -12.91
C ASN A 16 5.37 -2.52 -13.11
N LEU A 17 4.10 -2.13 -13.19
CA LEU A 17 3.72 -0.73 -13.34
C LEU A 17 4.12 0.09 -12.11
N LEU A 18 3.70 -0.34 -10.93
CA LEU A 18 3.95 0.40 -9.70
C LEU A 18 5.45 0.51 -9.40
N SER A 19 6.18 -0.59 -9.53
CA SER A 19 7.62 -0.58 -9.25
C SER A 19 8.37 0.32 -10.23
N SER A 20 7.97 0.35 -11.50
CA SER A 20 8.58 1.23 -12.49
C SER A 20 8.37 2.70 -12.13
N ILE A 21 7.14 3.08 -11.77
CA ILE A 21 6.83 4.45 -11.36
C ILE A 21 7.65 4.83 -10.12
N LEU A 22 7.68 3.94 -9.13
CA LEU A 22 8.38 4.21 -7.87
C LEU A 22 9.88 4.39 -8.09
N ARG A 23 10.51 3.52 -8.89
CA ARG A 23 11.95 3.62 -9.17
C ARG A 23 12.28 4.90 -9.94
N THR A 24 11.43 5.31 -10.87
CA THR A 24 11.63 6.55 -11.63
C THR A 24 11.68 7.76 -10.71
N HIS A 25 10.97 7.71 -9.59
CA HIS A 25 10.92 8.80 -8.62
C HIS A 25 11.82 8.55 -7.41
N HIS A 26 12.79 7.65 -7.55
CA HIS A 26 13.82 7.37 -6.54
C HIS A 26 13.28 6.77 -5.24
N TYR A 27 12.19 6.02 -5.32
CA TYR A 27 11.71 5.18 -4.23
C TYR A 27 12.20 3.76 -4.42
N GLN A 28 12.35 3.04 -3.31
CA GLN A 28 12.74 1.63 -3.34
C GLN A 28 11.49 0.76 -3.16
N PRO A 29 11.02 0.05 -4.21
CA PRO A 29 9.84 -0.80 -4.06
C PRO A 29 10.20 -2.15 -3.46
N ILE A 30 9.31 -2.66 -2.61
CA ILE A 30 9.39 -3.99 -2.01
C ILE A 30 8.05 -4.67 -2.30
N TRP A 31 8.05 -5.95 -2.61
CA TRP A 31 6.85 -6.65 -3.06
C TRP A 31 6.49 -7.85 -2.19
N ALA A 32 5.20 -7.97 -1.86
CA ALA A 32 4.58 -9.20 -1.41
C ALA A 32 3.37 -9.47 -2.29
N ALA A 33 3.26 -10.72 -2.79
CA ALA A 33 2.22 -11.07 -3.74
C ALA A 33 0.93 -11.57 -3.07
N ASP A 34 0.92 -11.72 -1.76
CA ASP A 34 -0.27 -12.16 -1.02
C ASP A 34 -0.32 -11.54 0.38
N GLY A 35 -1.51 -11.64 0.99
CA GLY A 35 -1.74 -11.06 2.31
C GLY A 35 -1.10 -11.85 3.45
N ILE A 36 -0.76 -13.11 3.22
CA ILE A 36 -0.17 -13.95 4.26
C ILE A 36 1.21 -13.44 4.63
N GLN A 37 1.99 -13.01 3.62
CA GLN A 37 3.35 -12.50 3.82
C GLN A 37 3.39 -11.02 4.21
N ALA A 38 2.27 -10.31 4.03
CA ALA A 38 2.27 -8.86 4.17
C ALA A 38 2.74 -8.40 5.56
N LEU A 39 2.24 -9.01 6.61
CA LEU A 39 2.58 -8.59 7.97
C LEU A 39 4.05 -8.89 8.30
N SER A 40 4.51 -10.10 8.01
CA SER A 40 5.88 -10.48 8.32
C SER A 40 6.89 -9.67 7.51
N GLU A 41 6.60 -9.42 6.24
CA GLU A 41 7.49 -8.63 5.40
C GLU A 41 7.47 -7.14 5.79
N ALA A 42 6.32 -6.61 6.20
CA ALA A 42 6.26 -5.24 6.72
C ALA A 42 7.09 -5.08 7.99
N ARG A 43 7.03 -6.06 8.89
CA ARG A 43 7.83 -6.06 10.11
C ARG A 43 9.32 -6.13 9.80
N LYS A 44 9.70 -6.96 8.84
CA LYS A 44 11.09 -7.17 8.46
C LYS A 44 11.70 -5.94 7.82
N HIS A 45 11.00 -5.32 6.89
CA HIS A 45 11.55 -4.24 6.07
C HIS A 45 11.28 -2.85 6.64
N GLN A 46 10.30 -2.70 7.53
CA GLN A 46 9.91 -1.42 8.12
C GLN A 46 9.78 -0.33 7.04
N PRO A 47 8.88 -0.52 6.04
CA PRO A 47 8.75 0.44 4.96
C PRO A 47 8.21 1.77 5.45
N HIS A 48 8.38 2.81 4.64
CA HIS A 48 7.88 4.15 4.97
C HIS A 48 6.41 4.29 4.60
N VAL A 49 5.94 3.56 3.59
CA VAL A 49 4.54 3.57 3.12
C VAL A 49 4.20 2.17 2.61
N ILE A 50 2.96 1.74 2.80
CA ILE A 50 2.44 0.49 2.25
C ILE A 50 1.37 0.82 1.22
N LEU A 51 1.48 0.24 0.01
CA LEU A 51 0.43 0.26 -1.01
C LEU A 51 -0.26 -1.09 -0.97
N LEU A 52 -1.55 -1.13 -0.65
CA LEU A 52 -2.28 -2.37 -0.41
C LEU A 52 -3.45 -2.52 -1.36
N ASP A 53 -3.49 -3.63 -2.11
CA ASP A 53 -4.64 -4.01 -2.92
C ASP A 53 -5.64 -4.78 -2.05
N LEU A 54 -6.91 -4.38 -2.11
CA LEU A 54 -7.97 -5.05 -1.34
C LEU A 54 -8.40 -6.39 -1.93
N GLY A 55 -8.08 -6.66 -3.20
CA GLY A 55 -8.48 -7.89 -3.89
C GLY A 55 -7.47 -9.03 -3.80
N LEU A 56 -6.75 -9.17 -2.69
CA LEU A 56 -5.69 -10.16 -2.55
C LEU A 56 -6.21 -11.58 -2.40
N PRO A 57 -5.53 -12.58 -3.00
CA PRO A 57 -5.82 -13.98 -2.70
C PRO A 57 -5.34 -14.36 -1.30
N GLY A 58 -5.92 -15.41 -0.75
CA GLY A 58 -5.53 -15.93 0.55
C GLY A 58 -6.02 -15.11 1.72
N GLY A 59 -6.90 -14.15 1.49
CA GLY A 59 -7.48 -13.31 2.53
C GLY A 59 -8.10 -12.06 1.95
N ASP A 60 -9.07 -11.54 2.67
CA ASP A 60 -9.65 -10.25 2.34
C ASP A 60 -8.60 -9.16 2.60
N GLY A 61 -8.41 -8.26 1.65
CA GLY A 61 -7.49 -7.14 1.82
C GLY A 61 -7.82 -6.28 3.04
N PHE A 62 -9.09 -6.19 3.41
CA PHE A 62 -9.48 -5.50 4.65
C PHE A 62 -8.93 -6.19 5.89
N VAL A 63 -8.89 -7.53 5.89
CA VAL A 63 -8.29 -8.28 7.00
C VAL A 63 -6.80 -7.96 7.11
N VAL A 64 -6.11 -7.88 5.98
CA VAL A 64 -4.69 -7.49 5.96
C VAL A 64 -4.52 -6.09 6.54
N LEU A 65 -5.35 -5.14 6.11
CA LEU A 65 -5.31 -3.77 6.60
C LEU A 65 -5.52 -3.72 8.11
N GLU A 66 -6.53 -4.43 8.61
CA GLU A 66 -6.79 -4.49 10.05
C GLU A 66 -5.62 -5.06 10.84
N ARG A 67 -5.01 -6.13 10.31
CA ARG A 67 -3.85 -6.75 10.96
C ARG A 67 -2.64 -5.82 11.01
N LEU A 68 -2.40 -5.10 9.92
CA LEU A 68 -1.32 -4.12 9.89
C LEU A 68 -1.55 -3.00 10.90
N LYS A 69 -2.78 -2.51 10.99
CA LYS A 69 -3.11 -1.38 11.88
C LYS A 69 -3.22 -1.77 13.34
N SER A 70 -3.42 -3.05 13.63
CA SER A 70 -3.46 -3.54 15.02
C SER A 70 -2.14 -4.10 15.53
N ASN A 71 -1.13 -4.23 14.68
CA ASN A 71 0.19 -4.74 15.08
C ASN A 71 1.09 -3.59 15.50
N ARG A 72 1.56 -3.61 16.75
CA ARG A 72 2.35 -2.52 17.34
C ARG A 72 3.61 -2.17 16.55
N LEU A 73 4.21 -3.16 15.90
CA LEU A 73 5.49 -2.96 15.20
C LEU A 73 5.32 -2.24 13.87
N VAL A 74 4.12 -2.25 13.28
CA VAL A 74 3.88 -1.68 11.96
C VAL A 74 2.68 -0.74 11.91
N SER A 75 1.95 -0.56 13.01
CA SER A 75 0.70 0.22 13.02
C SER A 75 0.90 1.69 12.66
N ALA A 76 2.10 2.23 12.87
CA ALA A 76 2.39 3.61 12.54
C ALA A 76 2.72 3.82 11.05
N ILE A 77 2.96 2.74 10.30
CA ILE A 77 3.28 2.84 8.88
C ILE A 77 2.00 3.20 8.11
N PRO A 78 1.98 4.31 7.36
CA PRO A 78 0.76 4.68 6.63
C PRO A 78 0.47 3.71 5.50
N VAL A 79 -0.82 3.38 5.33
CA VAL A 79 -1.29 2.48 4.28
C VAL A 79 -2.14 3.25 3.28
N ILE A 80 -1.77 3.19 2.01
CA ILE A 80 -2.54 3.70 0.90
C ILE A 80 -3.19 2.50 0.20
N VAL A 81 -4.51 2.49 0.11
CA VAL A 81 -5.22 1.42 -0.61
C VAL A 81 -5.20 1.73 -2.10
N VAL A 82 -4.82 0.75 -2.92
CA VAL A 82 -4.78 0.85 -4.38
C VAL A 82 -5.51 -0.35 -4.95
N THR A 83 -6.74 -0.17 -5.43
CA THR A 83 -7.57 -1.30 -5.81
C THR A 83 -8.42 -1.03 -7.04
N ALA A 84 -8.83 -2.11 -7.75
CA ALA A 84 -9.73 -2.02 -8.89
C ALA A 84 -11.21 -2.06 -8.49
N GLN A 85 -11.53 -2.29 -7.21
CA GLN A 85 -12.90 -2.39 -6.74
C GLN A 85 -13.62 -1.04 -6.80
N ASP A 86 -14.97 -1.09 -6.83
CA ASP A 86 -15.80 0.11 -6.81
C ASP A 86 -15.43 0.97 -5.59
N PRO A 87 -15.05 2.23 -5.79
CA PRO A 87 -14.55 3.06 -4.69
C PRO A 87 -15.61 3.51 -3.69
N ALA A 88 -16.90 3.45 -4.03
CA ALA A 88 -17.93 4.06 -3.19
C ALA A 88 -18.00 3.44 -1.80
N VAL A 89 -18.05 2.12 -1.70
CA VAL A 89 -18.13 1.42 -0.41
C VAL A 89 -16.74 1.08 0.16
N PRO A 90 -15.83 0.54 -0.65
CA PRO A 90 -14.50 0.19 -0.13
C PRO A 90 -13.71 1.38 0.42
N GLU A 91 -13.85 2.57 -0.17
CA GLU A 91 -13.09 3.73 0.29
C GLU A 91 -13.44 4.10 1.73
N GLN A 92 -14.74 4.21 2.04
CA GLN A 92 -15.14 4.56 3.40
C GLN A 92 -14.68 3.50 4.40
N LYS A 93 -14.89 2.23 4.08
CA LYS A 93 -14.48 1.14 4.94
C LYS A 93 -12.97 1.11 5.14
N ALA A 94 -12.20 1.35 4.07
CA ALA A 94 -10.75 1.37 4.14
C ALA A 94 -10.27 2.48 5.07
N ARG A 95 -10.84 3.67 4.98
CA ARG A 95 -10.48 4.79 5.85
C ARG A 95 -10.85 4.49 7.31
N GLU A 96 -11.99 3.89 7.54
CA GLU A 96 -12.41 3.46 8.88
C GLU A 96 -11.45 2.44 9.48
N CYS A 97 -10.88 1.58 8.64
CA CYS A 97 -9.89 0.59 9.06
C CYS A 97 -8.46 1.15 9.15
N GLY A 98 -8.27 2.43 8.88
CA GLY A 98 -7.00 3.09 9.09
C GLY A 98 -6.20 3.46 7.86
N ALA A 99 -6.72 3.26 6.64
CA ALA A 99 -6.04 3.71 5.44
C ALA A 99 -5.99 5.24 5.40
N VAL A 100 -4.84 5.80 5.03
CA VAL A 100 -4.67 7.26 4.97
C VAL A 100 -5.03 7.84 3.61
N ALA A 101 -5.09 7.02 2.59
CA ALA A 101 -5.48 7.43 1.24
C ALA A 101 -6.04 6.24 0.46
N PHE A 102 -6.72 6.52 -0.62
CA PHE A 102 -7.37 5.52 -1.46
C PHE A 102 -7.21 5.90 -2.93
N LEU A 103 -6.64 5.01 -3.72
CA LEU A 103 -6.46 5.20 -5.16
C LEU A 103 -7.13 4.06 -5.92
N GLN A 104 -7.80 4.38 -7.03
CA GLN A 104 -8.46 3.39 -7.86
C GLN A 104 -7.58 3.05 -9.07
N LYS A 105 -7.48 1.77 -9.40
CA LYS A 105 -6.81 1.32 -10.62
C LYS A 105 -7.68 1.64 -11.85
N PRO A 106 -7.08 1.98 -12.98
CA PRO A 106 -5.64 2.10 -13.24
C PRO A 106 -5.05 3.36 -12.60
N VAL A 107 -3.90 3.19 -11.94
CA VAL A 107 -3.26 4.29 -11.21
C VAL A 107 -2.49 5.17 -12.20
N LYS A 108 -2.65 6.48 -12.05
CA LYS A 108 -1.83 7.45 -12.79
C LYS A 108 -0.56 7.75 -12.01
N ALA A 109 0.57 7.82 -12.71
CA ALA A 109 1.86 8.00 -12.07
C ALA A 109 1.92 9.29 -11.22
N ASP A 110 1.45 10.40 -11.77
CA ASP A 110 1.47 11.69 -11.07
C ASP A 110 0.59 11.66 -9.82
N GLU A 111 -0.57 11.02 -9.89
CA GLU A 111 -1.49 10.89 -8.75
C GLU A 111 -0.88 10.03 -7.64
N LEU A 112 -0.27 8.90 -8.02
CA LEU A 112 0.39 8.02 -7.06
C LEU A 112 1.52 8.74 -6.33
N ILE A 113 2.38 9.40 -7.07
CA ILE A 113 3.55 10.08 -6.50
C ILE A 113 3.12 11.26 -5.63
N ALA A 114 2.13 12.04 -6.06
CA ALA A 114 1.62 13.15 -5.25
C ALA A 114 1.05 12.63 -3.92
N THR A 115 0.33 11.51 -3.96
CA THR A 115 -0.25 10.90 -2.76
C THR A 115 0.85 10.41 -1.81
N ILE A 116 1.87 9.74 -2.33
CA ILE A 116 3.00 9.28 -1.51
C ILE A 116 3.73 10.45 -0.89
N GLN A 117 4.02 11.49 -1.67
CA GLN A 117 4.72 12.67 -1.16
C GLN A 117 3.94 13.37 -0.06
N GLY A 118 2.62 13.48 -0.23
CA GLY A 118 1.76 14.07 0.80
C GLY A 118 1.78 13.27 2.09
N VAL A 119 1.74 11.94 1.98
CA VAL A 119 1.77 11.05 3.14
C VAL A 119 3.12 11.12 3.84
N LEU A 120 4.23 11.09 3.10
CA LEU A 120 5.57 11.17 3.68
C LEU A 120 5.81 12.52 4.34
N GLY A 121 5.30 13.60 3.75
CA GLY A 121 5.43 14.94 4.34
C GLY A 121 4.74 15.07 5.68
N THR A 122 3.59 14.39 5.85
CA THR A 122 2.88 14.44 7.14
C THR A 122 3.55 13.54 8.21
N GLN A 123 4.45 12.64 7.83
CA GLN A 123 5.15 11.77 8.78
C GLN A 123 6.41 12.42 9.35
N GLU A 124 6.84 13.49 8.75
CA GLU A 124 7.98 14.27 9.25
C GLU A 124 7.54 15.22 10.36
#